data_37861e3e4267fa04d7ecd989ac4773b0
#
_entry.id   37861e3e4267fa04d7ecd989ac4773b0
#
_cell.length_a   1.000
_cell.length_b   1.000
_cell.length_c   1.000
_cell.angle_alpha   90.00
_cell.angle_beta   90.00
_cell.angle_gamma   90.00
#
_symmetry.space_group_name_H-M   'P 1'
#
loop_
_entity.id
_entity.type
_entity.pdbx_description
1 polymer ?
#
loop_
_entity_poly.entity_id
_entity_poly.type
_entity_poly.pdbx_seq_one_letter_code
_entity_poly.pdbx_strand_id
1 'polypeptide(L)'
;MILMIIVSILPLFVFYIFKDFFTAVSSDSDIIAEGICFLYTAVILTIGDRTAKRNAEKGIEKTAGETTAADALVIGFFQGVALLPGVSRSGSTISAGMMTGLKREDAVEYSFILGIPVILAGALSELLDINGGDTTFEAGPLLIGMAVAAVTGY
;
A
#
# COMPACT_ATOMS: atom_id res chain seq x y z
N MET A 1 2.07 10.46 -14.83
CA MET A 1 2.09 10.02 -13.43
C MET A 1 0.70 9.96 -12.80
N ILE A 2 -0.07 11.06 -12.65
CA ILE A 2 -1.39 11.07 -11.97
C ILE A 2 -2.37 10.04 -12.56
N LEU A 3 -2.49 9.95 -13.88
CA LEU A 3 -3.34 8.96 -14.54
C LEU A 3 -2.95 7.52 -14.18
N MET A 4 -1.64 7.23 -14.07
CA MET A 4 -1.15 5.90 -13.71
C MET A 4 -1.44 5.57 -12.24
N ILE A 5 -1.46 6.56 -11.35
CA ILE A 5 -1.89 6.39 -9.95
C ILE A 5 -3.36 5.97 -9.90
N ILE A 6 -4.22 6.60 -10.70
CA ILE A 6 -5.63 6.22 -10.81
C ILE A 6 -5.76 4.77 -11.32
N VAL A 7 -4.99 4.40 -12.34
CA VAL A 7 -4.95 3.02 -12.86
C VAL A 7 -4.49 2.02 -11.77
N SER A 8 -3.53 2.40 -10.92
CA SER A 8 -3.06 1.55 -9.81
C SER A 8 -4.11 1.34 -8.72
N ILE A 9 -5.15 2.18 -8.65
CA ILE A 9 -6.25 2.00 -7.69
C ILE A 9 -7.27 0.97 -8.20
N LEU A 10 -7.38 0.76 -9.52
CA LEU A 10 -8.39 -0.16 -10.09
C LEU A 10 -8.33 -1.58 -9.51
N PRO A 11 -7.16 -2.23 -9.36
CA PRO A 11 -7.11 -3.55 -8.75
C PRO A 11 -7.68 -3.60 -7.33
N LEU A 12 -7.60 -2.52 -6.55
CA LEU A 12 -8.15 -2.46 -5.19
C LEU A 12 -9.66 -2.69 -5.17
N PHE A 13 -10.40 -2.24 -6.19
CA PHE A 13 -11.84 -2.50 -6.27
C PHE A 13 -12.14 -4.00 -6.39
N VAL A 14 -11.28 -4.76 -7.11
CA VAL A 14 -11.40 -6.21 -7.20
C VAL A 14 -11.15 -6.84 -5.82
N PHE A 15 -10.10 -6.41 -5.13
CA PHE A 15 -9.77 -6.89 -3.78
C PHE A 15 -10.84 -6.49 -2.76
N TYR A 16 -11.49 -5.34 -2.92
CA TYR A 16 -12.58 -4.90 -2.05
C TYR A 16 -13.80 -5.84 -2.11
N ILE A 17 -14.06 -6.49 -3.24
CA ILE A 17 -15.12 -7.52 -3.36
C ILE A 17 -14.83 -8.70 -2.41
N PHE A 18 -13.56 -8.98 -2.14
CA PHE A 18 -13.10 -10.03 -1.23
C PHE A 18 -12.81 -9.53 0.19
N LYS A 19 -13.30 -8.33 0.56
CA LYS A 19 -13.03 -7.73 1.89
C LYS A 19 -13.36 -8.67 3.05
N ASP A 20 -14.48 -9.40 2.95
CA ASP A 20 -14.94 -10.30 4.01
C ASP A 20 -13.96 -11.46 4.25
N PHE A 21 -13.33 -11.97 3.19
CA PHE A 21 -12.25 -12.94 3.29
C PHE A 21 -11.02 -12.35 4.01
N PHE A 22 -10.61 -11.12 3.66
CA PHE A 22 -9.49 -10.45 4.31
C PHE A 22 -9.79 -10.15 5.78
N THR A 23 -11.02 -9.74 6.10
CA THR A 23 -11.48 -9.50 7.48
C THR A 23 -11.48 -10.80 8.28
N ALA A 24 -11.94 -11.91 7.71
CA ALA A 24 -11.92 -13.22 8.37
C ALA A 24 -10.49 -13.67 8.72
N VAL A 25 -9.54 -13.50 7.78
CA VAL A 25 -8.12 -13.78 8.03
C VAL A 25 -7.52 -12.87 9.10
N SER A 26 -7.99 -11.61 9.17
CA SER A 26 -7.52 -10.63 10.18
C SER A 26 -8.12 -10.86 11.57
N SER A 27 -9.33 -11.41 11.66
CA SER A 27 -10.04 -11.60 12.93
C SER A 27 -9.59 -12.85 13.68
N ASP A 28 -9.11 -13.87 12.98
CA ASP A 28 -8.41 -14.99 13.58
C ASP A 28 -7.00 -14.50 13.95
N SER A 29 -6.77 -14.21 15.22
CA SER A 29 -5.49 -13.75 15.80
C SER A 29 -4.39 -14.83 15.64
N ASP A 30 -4.22 -15.33 14.43
CA ASP A 30 -3.28 -16.39 14.13
C ASP A 30 -1.91 -15.75 13.82
N ILE A 31 -1.07 -15.70 14.84
CA ILE A 31 0.34 -15.26 14.78
C ILE A 31 1.07 -15.95 13.60
N ILE A 32 0.67 -17.16 13.22
CA ILE A 32 1.29 -17.90 12.11
C ILE A 32 0.95 -17.24 10.78
N ALA A 33 -0.30 -16.81 10.56
CA ALA A 33 -0.72 -16.12 9.34
C ALA A 33 0.02 -14.79 9.18
N GLU A 34 0.10 -14.00 10.26
CA GLU A 34 0.87 -12.76 10.26
C GLU A 34 2.36 -13.00 10.00
N GLY A 35 2.95 -14.03 10.63
CA GLY A 35 4.33 -14.45 10.43
C GLY A 35 4.62 -14.79 8.95
N ILE A 36 3.72 -15.50 8.28
CA ILE A 36 3.82 -15.80 6.84
C ILE A 36 3.76 -14.51 6.03
N CYS A 37 2.89 -13.56 6.37
CA CYS A 37 2.78 -12.26 5.71
C CYS A 37 4.05 -11.43 5.87
N PHE A 38 4.69 -11.47 7.04
CA PHE A 38 6.01 -10.83 7.24
C PHE A 38 7.10 -11.47 6.38
N LEU A 39 7.13 -12.81 6.29
CA LEU A 39 8.06 -13.52 5.41
C LEU A 39 7.82 -13.16 3.94
N TYR A 40 6.57 -13.10 3.51
CA TYR A 40 6.21 -12.61 2.17
C TYR A 40 6.78 -11.21 1.92
N THR A 41 6.58 -10.28 2.86
CA THR A 41 7.12 -8.92 2.76
C THR A 41 8.64 -8.92 2.62
N ALA A 42 9.35 -9.71 3.41
CA ALA A 42 10.80 -9.83 3.34
C ALA A 42 11.28 -10.37 1.97
N VAL A 43 10.58 -11.35 1.43
CA VAL A 43 10.88 -11.93 0.10
C VAL A 43 10.67 -10.88 -1.00
N ILE A 44 9.52 -10.20 -0.99
CA ILE A 44 9.19 -9.19 -2.01
C ILE A 44 10.17 -8.02 -1.97
N LEU A 45 10.54 -7.53 -0.79
CA LEU A 45 11.56 -6.49 -0.63
C LEU A 45 12.91 -6.94 -1.20
N THR A 46 13.31 -8.18 -0.93
CA THR A 46 14.56 -8.74 -1.44
C THR A 46 14.54 -8.85 -2.97
N ILE A 47 13.43 -9.29 -3.56
CA ILE A 47 13.29 -9.40 -5.02
C ILE A 47 13.32 -8.01 -5.65
N GLY A 48 12.57 -7.04 -5.08
CA GLY A 48 12.54 -5.67 -5.56
C GLY A 48 13.93 -5.03 -5.56
N ASP A 49 14.66 -5.14 -4.43
CA ASP A 49 16.02 -4.61 -4.30
C ASP A 49 17.00 -5.23 -5.31
N ARG A 50 16.98 -6.55 -5.48
CA ARG A 50 17.83 -7.25 -6.46
C ARG A 50 17.49 -6.83 -7.89
N THR A 51 16.20 -6.66 -8.19
CA THR A 51 15.74 -6.24 -9.52
C THR A 51 16.17 -4.81 -9.81
N ALA A 52 16.03 -3.89 -8.85
CA ALA A 52 16.47 -2.50 -8.98
C ALA A 52 17.99 -2.45 -9.26
N LYS A 53 18.82 -3.15 -8.48
CA LYS A 53 20.27 -3.22 -8.70
C LYS A 53 20.63 -3.72 -10.10
N ARG A 54 19.97 -4.80 -10.53
CA ARG A 54 20.19 -5.38 -11.87
C ARG A 54 19.77 -4.42 -13.00
N ASN A 55 18.69 -3.66 -12.81
CA ASN A 55 18.22 -2.69 -13.80
C ASN A 55 19.17 -1.51 -13.89
N ALA A 56 19.68 -1.02 -12.73
CA ALA A 56 20.68 0.04 -12.68
C ALA A 56 21.97 -0.37 -13.40
N GLU A 57 22.49 -1.57 -13.14
CA GLU A 57 23.66 -2.12 -13.82
C GLU A 57 23.50 -2.20 -15.35
N LYS A 58 22.27 -2.46 -15.82
CA LYS A 58 21.95 -2.57 -17.25
C LYS A 58 21.57 -1.24 -17.91
N GLY A 59 21.39 -0.19 -17.12
CA GLY A 59 20.92 1.12 -17.60
C GLY A 59 19.51 1.11 -18.20
N ILE A 60 18.62 0.22 -17.70
CA ILE A 60 17.24 0.06 -18.18
C ILE A 60 16.22 0.60 -17.18
N GLU A 61 16.61 1.53 -16.35
CA GLU A 61 15.75 2.14 -15.36
C GLU A 61 14.79 3.15 -15.98
N LYS A 62 13.54 3.17 -15.48
CA LYS A 62 12.48 4.10 -15.85
C LYS A 62 12.29 5.16 -14.76
N THR A 63 11.86 6.33 -15.15
CA THR A 63 11.35 7.36 -14.24
C THR A 63 9.85 7.17 -13.96
N ALA A 64 9.32 7.78 -12.90
CA ALA A 64 7.88 7.74 -12.57
C ALA A 64 7.00 8.28 -13.73
N GLY A 65 7.53 9.20 -14.55
CA GLY A 65 6.84 9.73 -15.73
C GLY A 65 6.67 8.72 -16.86
N GLU A 66 7.52 7.70 -16.91
CA GLU A 66 7.53 6.63 -17.94
C GLU A 66 6.74 5.39 -17.52
N THR A 67 6.05 5.44 -16.37
CA THR A 67 5.20 4.35 -15.89
C THR A 67 4.09 4.06 -16.90
N THR A 68 4.00 2.82 -17.36
CA THR A 68 2.94 2.35 -18.25
C THR A 68 1.70 1.92 -17.47
N ALA A 69 0.57 1.75 -18.16
CA ALA A 69 -0.66 1.22 -17.54
C ALA A 69 -0.45 -0.21 -17.00
N ALA A 70 0.36 -1.03 -17.68
CA ALA A 70 0.71 -2.36 -17.21
C ALA A 70 1.52 -2.31 -15.90
N ASP A 71 2.52 -1.42 -15.82
CA ASP A 71 3.30 -1.20 -14.59
C ASP A 71 2.37 -0.77 -13.45
N ALA A 72 1.47 0.18 -13.71
CA ALA A 72 0.50 0.69 -12.75
C ALA A 72 -0.45 -0.41 -12.23
N LEU A 73 -0.93 -1.29 -13.11
CA LEU A 73 -1.77 -2.43 -12.71
C LEU A 73 -0.99 -3.43 -11.85
N VAL A 74 0.28 -3.70 -12.16
CA VAL A 74 1.14 -4.56 -11.33
C VAL A 74 1.32 -3.95 -9.96
N ILE A 75 1.67 -2.66 -9.86
CA ILE A 75 1.83 -1.97 -8.58
C ILE A 75 0.52 -2.02 -7.77
N GLY A 76 -0.62 -1.75 -8.43
CA GLY A 76 -1.94 -1.81 -7.81
C GLY A 76 -2.34 -3.22 -7.35
N PHE A 77 -1.96 -4.26 -8.09
CA PHE A 77 -2.17 -5.65 -7.66
C PHE A 77 -1.41 -5.95 -6.36
N PHE A 78 -0.12 -5.60 -6.29
CA PHE A 78 0.67 -5.77 -5.06
C PHE A 78 0.13 -4.94 -3.90
N GLN A 79 -0.45 -3.77 -4.18
CA GLN A 79 -1.16 -2.98 -3.18
C GLN A 79 -2.42 -3.70 -2.66
N GLY A 80 -3.16 -4.38 -3.53
CA GLY A 80 -4.31 -5.21 -3.15
C GLY A 80 -3.92 -6.39 -2.26
N VAL A 81 -2.83 -7.10 -2.60
CA VAL A 81 -2.29 -8.17 -1.73
C VAL A 81 -1.89 -7.63 -0.35
N ALA A 82 -1.45 -6.39 -0.27
CA ALA A 82 -1.07 -5.75 0.98
C ALA A 82 -2.27 -5.29 1.85
N LEU A 83 -3.50 -5.68 1.52
CA LEU A 83 -4.65 -5.62 2.43
C LEU A 83 -4.60 -6.75 3.48
N LEU A 84 -3.79 -7.79 3.26
CA LEU A 84 -3.55 -8.83 4.26
C LEU A 84 -2.80 -8.26 5.47
N PRO A 85 -3.22 -8.60 6.70
CA PRO A 85 -2.53 -8.17 7.92
C PRO A 85 -1.10 -8.70 7.92
N GLY A 86 -0.15 -7.87 8.36
CA GLY A 86 1.28 -8.22 8.36
C GLY A 86 2.00 -8.01 7.01
N VAL A 87 1.29 -7.77 5.91
CA VAL A 87 1.92 -7.36 4.64
C VAL A 87 2.17 -5.86 4.63
N SER A 88 3.42 -5.47 4.40
CA SER A 88 3.78 -4.05 4.27
C SER A 88 3.23 -3.49 2.95
N ARG A 89 2.30 -2.52 3.04
CA ARG A 89 1.74 -1.88 1.85
C ARG A 89 2.81 -1.12 1.06
N SER A 90 3.55 -0.23 1.72
CA SER A 90 4.62 0.54 1.07
C SER A 90 5.74 -0.38 0.56
N GLY A 91 6.12 -1.39 1.35
CA GLY A 91 7.10 -2.40 0.93
C GLY A 91 6.69 -3.11 -0.35
N SER A 92 5.43 -3.52 -0.46
CA SER A 92 4.88 -4.20 -1.64
C SER A 92 4.83 -3.29 -2.87
N THR A 93 4.32 -2.06 -2.74
CA THR A 93 4.19 -1.13 -3.86
C THR A 93 5.54 -0.60 -4.35
N ILE A 94 6.48 -0.30 -3.45
CA ILE A 94 7.85 0.10 -3.82
C ILE A 94 8.55 -1.04 -4.55
N SER A 95 8.48 -2.26 -4.00
CA SER A 95 9.09 -3.43 -4.63
C SER A 95 8.50 -3.73 -6.00
N ALA A 96 7.17 -3.64 -6.14
CA ALA A 96 6.50 -3.81 -7.43
C ALA A 96 6.95 -2.74 -8.43
N GLY A 97 7.07 -1.46 -8.02
CA GLY A 97 7.60 -0.39 -8.85
C GLY A 97 9.02 -0.69 -9.33
N MET A 98 9.90 -1.12 -8.44
CA MET A 98 11.27 -1.54 -8.82
C MET A 98 11.27 -2.77 -9.74
N MET A 99 10.37 -3.72 -9.55
CA MET A 99 10.24 -4.90 -10.40
C MET A 99 9.74 -4.55 -11.81
N THR A 100 8.92 -3.51 -11.96
CA THR A 100 8.48 -2.99 -13.26
C THR A 100 9.52 -2.11 -13.95
N GLY A 101 10.64 -1.83 -13.29
CA GLY A 101 11.77 -1.10 -13.84
C GLY A 101 11.91 0.33 -13.36
N LEU A 102 11.07 0.80 -12.43
CA LEU A 102 11.25 2.13 -11.85
C LEU A 102 12.54 2.22 -11.06
N LYS A 103 13.21 3.37 -11.14
CA LYS A 103 14.31 3.72 -10.23
C LYS A 103 13.81 3.66 -8.79
N ARG A 104 14.71 3.38 -7.86
CA ARG A 104 14.35 3.27 -6.44
C ARG A 104 13.65 4.52 -5.92
N GLU A 105 14.20 5.69 -6.20
CA GLU A 105 13.65 6.97 -5.75
C GLU A 105 12.25 7.20 -6.35
N ASP A 106 12.09 6.96 -7.64
CA ASP A 106 10.81 7.07 -8.35
C ASP A 106 9.75 6.08 -7.85
N ALA A 107 10.15 4.84 -7.51
CA ALA A 107 9.27 3.83 -6.94
C ALA A 107 8.78 4.23 -5.55
N VAL A 108 9.65 4.84 -4.74
CA VAL A 108 9.31 5.38 -3.42
C VAL A 108 8.32 6.55 -3.57
N GLU A 109 8.64 7.53 -4.41
CA GLU A 109 7.76 8.69 -4.67
C GLU A 109 6.39 8.24 -5.16
N TYR A 110 6.34 7.35 -6.16
CA TYR A 110 5.10 6.78 -6.69
C TYR A 110 4.26 6.09 -5.61
N SER A 111 4.90 5.27 -4.77
CA SER A 111 4.23 4.55 -3.68
C SER A 111 3.63 5.50 -2.63
N PHE A 112 4.34 6.57 -2.26
CA PHE A 112 3.84 7.56 -1.31
C PHE A 112 2.64 8.34 -1.89
N ILE A 113 2.75 8.83 -3.13
CA ILE A 113 1.65 9.56 -3.78
C ILE A 113 0.43 8.64 -3.96
N LEU A 114 0.63 7.37 -4.34
CA LEU A 114 -0.42 6.36 -4.42
C LEU A 114 -1.07 6.09 -3.06
N GLY A 115 -0.32 6.21 -1.98
CA GLY A 115 -0.79 6.03 -0.61
C GLY A 115 -1.82 7.08 -0.18
N ILE A 116 -1.70 8.32 -0.65
CA ILE A 116 -2.55 9.44 -0.23
C ILE A 116 -4.04 9.15 -0.49
N PRO A 117 -4.49 8.87 -1.74
CA PRO A 117 -5.90 8.62 -2.01
C PRO A 117 -6.44 7.38 -1.28
N VAL A 118 -5.61 6.37 -1.08
CA VAL A 118 -6.01 5.13 -0.40
C VAL A 118 -6.19 5.34 1.10
N ILE A 119 -5.29 6.10 1.74
CA ILE A 119 -5.42 6.47 3.16
C ILE A 119 -6.66 7.35 3.36
N LEU A 120 -6.88 8.32 2.47
CA LEU A 120 -8.05 9.20 2.55
C LEU A 120 -9.36 8.42 2.36
N ALA A 121 -9.41 7.47 1.42
CA ALA A 121 -10.57 6.61 1.22
C ALA A 121 -10.84 5.72 2.44
N GLY A 122 -9.81 5.13 3.05
CA GLY A 122 -9.92 4.36 4.29
C GLY A 122 -10.44 5.21 5.44
N ALA A 123 -9.85 6.38 5.66
CA ALA A 123 -10.30 7.29 6.71
C ALA A 123 -11.75 7.76 6.53
N LEU A 124 -12.17 8.01 5.28
CA LEU A 124 -13.56 8.37 4.96
C LEU A 124 -14.51 7.20 5.25
N SER A 125 -14.14 5.98 4.88
CA SER A 125 -14.93 4.78 5.17
C SER A 125 -15.14 4.59 6.67
N GLU A 126 -14.10 4.70 7.47
CA GLU A 126 -14.17 4.64 8.95
C GLU A 126 -15.08 5.73 9.52
N LEU A 127 -15.00 6.97 9.02
CA LEU A 127 -15.88 8.07 9.46
C LEU A 127 -17.34 7.82 9.11
N LEU A 128 -17.65 7.19 7.99
CA LEU A 128 -19.01 6.85 7.59
C LEU A 128 -19.57 5.72 8.47
N ASP A 129 -18.74 4.74 8.83
CA ASP A 129 -19.14 3.62 9.70
C ASP A 129 -19.43 4.10 11.14
N ILE A 130 -18.70 5.08 11.65
CA ILE A 130 -18.96 5.71 12.97
C ILE A 130 -20.35 6.37 13.02
N ASN A 131 -20.79 7.02 11.94
CA ASN A 131 -22.10 7.67 11.88
C ASN A 131 -23.29 6.67 11.83
N GLY A 132 -23.03 5.39 11.55
CA GLY A 132 -24.04 4.33 11.46
C GLY A 132 -24.21 3.45 12.70
N GLY A 133 -23.37 3.59 13.72
CA GLY A 133 -23.34 2.73 14.90
C GLY A 133 -23.27 3.48 16.23
N ASP A 134 -23.62 2.78 17.32
CA ASP A 134 -23.65 3.25 18.73
C ASP A 134 -22.25 3.57 19.33
N THR A 135 -21.27 3.95 18.56
CA THR A 135 -19.96 4.33 19.05
C THR A 135 -19.95 5.80 19.47
N THR A 136 -19.80 6.05 20.77
CA THR A 136 -19.56 7.40 21.32
C THR A 136 -18.20 7.89 20.79
N PHE A 137 -18.25 8.78 19.80
CA PHE A 137 -17.05 9.38 19.23
C PHE A 137 -16.47 10.40 20.22
N GLU A 138 -15.39 10.02 20.88
CA GLU A 138 -14.61 10.94 21.71
C GLU A 138 -13.61 11.72 20.84
N ALA A 139 -14.01 12.94 20.46
CA ALA A 139 -13.16 13.81 19.63
C ALA A 139 -11.82 14.18 20.31
N GLY A 140 -11.78 14.21 21.65
CA GLY A 140 -10.61 14.59 22.41
C GLY A 140 -9.37 13.69 22.14
N PRO A 141 -9.44 12.37 22.41
CA PRO A 141 -8.35 11.44 22.13
C PRO A 141 -7.92 11.43 20.67
N LEU A 142 -8.89 11.55 19.73
CA LEU A 142 -8.59 11.59 18.30
C LEU A 142 -7.75 12.82 17.91
N LEU A 143 -8.16 14.01 18.35
CA LEU A 143 -7.42 15.26 18.07
C LEU A 143 -6.03 15.25 18.67
N ILE A 144 -5.89 14.72 19.88
CA ILE A 144 -4.57 14.57 20.53
C ILE A 144 -3.70 13.60 19.74
N GLY A 145 -4.26 12.44 19.34
CA GLY A 145 -3.56 11.46 18.51
C GLY A 145 -3.10 12.03 17.17
N MET A 146 -3.95 12.79 16.48
CA MET A 146 -3.62 13.49 15.24
C MET A 146 -2.50 14.52 15.44
N ALA A 147 -2.56 15.32 16.50
CA ALA A 147 -1.52 16.31 16.81
C ALA A 147 -0.18 15.65 17.10
N VAL A 148 -0.17 14.59 17.93
CA VAL A 148 1.04 13.83 18.24
C VAL A 148 1.61 13.19 16.98
N ALA A 149 0.79 12.55 16.15
CA ALA A 149 1.22 11.95 14.89
C ALA A 149 1.81 12.99 13.92
N ALA A 150 1.22 14.16 13.82
CA ALA A 150 1.74 15.25 12.99
C ALA A 150 3.12 15.75 13.47
N VAL A 151 3.29 15.92 14.79
CA VAL A 151 4.54 16.39 15.37
C VAL A 151 5.66 15.34 15.27
N THR A 152 5.32 14.07 15.46
CA THR A 152 6.32 12.97 15.43
C THR A 152 6.66 12.52 14.01
N GLY A 153 5.77 12.77 13.05
CA GLY A 153 5.97 12.43 11.64
C GLY A 153 6.67 13.52 10.82
N TYR A 154 6.75 14.75 11.35
CA TYR A 154 7.48 15.87 10.73
C TYR A 154 8.94 15.82 11.12
#